data_db2e238ff053d39b751784d3ae788db5
#
_entry.id   db2e238ff053d39b751784d3ae788db5
#
_cell.length_a   1.000
_cell.length_b   1.000
_cell.length_c   1.000
_cell.angle_alpha   90.00
_cell.angle_beta   90.00
_cell.angle_gamma   90.00
#
_symmetry.space_group_name_H-M   'P 1'
#
loop_
_entity.id
_entity.type
_entity.pdbx_description
1 polymer ?
#
loop_
_entity_poly.entity_id
_entity_poly.type
_entity_poly.pdbx_seq_one_letter_code
_entity_poly.pdbx_strand_id
1 'polypeptide(L)'
;MSDESLWAEETARIIVEGRSLYTRTQGDPFFFSSGWASPVYIDCKKLISTPEARGLLVEMALARLAADFDATGLDAVAGCELTGVPFATLIADRL
;
A
#
# COMPACT_ATOMS: atom_id res chain seq x y z
N MET A 1 -17.08 7.59 12.76
CA MET A 1 -16.11 6.69 12.12
C MET A 1 -14.69 7.12 12.52
N SER A 2 -13.87 6.19 12.94
CA SER A 2 -12.48 6.50 13.30
C SER A 2 -11.66 6.83 12.06
N ASP A 3 -10.54 7.56 12.24
CA ASP A 3 -9.61 7.84 11.15
C ASP A 3 -9.10 6.55 10.51
N GLU A 4 -8.84 5.53 11.33
CA GLU A 4 -8.39 4.23 10.87
C GLU A 4 -9.41 3.57 9.93
N SER A 5 -10.70 3.66 10.25
CA SER A 5 -11.76 3.14 9.40
C SER A 5 -11.84 3.90 8.07
N LEU A 6 -11.65 5.21 8.09
CA LEU A 6 -11.63 6.03 6.89
C LEU A 6 -10.43 5.69 6.00
N TRP A 7 -9.26 5.46 6.58
CA TRP A 7 -8.08 5.05 5.83
C TRP A 7 -8.26 3.69 5.18
N ALA A 8 -8.88 2.75 5.91
CA ALA A 8 -9.15 1.41 5.36
C ALA A 8 -10.11 1.46 4.18
N GLU A 9 -11.20 2.22 4.30
CA GLU A 9 -12.17 2.39 3.20
C GLU A 9 -11.54 3.06 1.98
N GLU A 10 -10.77 4.13 2.20
CA GLU A 10 -10.13 4.87 1.12
C GLU A 10 -9.10 4.01 0.40
N THR A 11 -8.30 3.24 1.14
CA THR A 11 -7.31 2.33 0.57
C THR A 11 -8.00 1.25 -0.27
N ALA A 12 -9.07 0.65 0.25
CA ALA A 12 -9.83 -0.35 -0.49
C ALA A 12 -10.41 0.24 -1.78
N ARG A 13 -10.96 1.44 -1.72
CA ARG A 13 -11.50 2.14 -2.89
C ARG A 13 -10.42 2.38 -3.95
N ILE A 14 -9.26 2.85 -3.54
CA ILE A 14 -8.12 3.09 -4.43
C ILE A 14 -7.71 1.80 -5.14
N ILE A 15 -7.61 0.70 -4.40
CA ILE A 15 -7.20 -0.59 -4.96
C ILE A 15 -8.22 -1.10 -5.97
N VAL A 16 -9.50 -1.04 -5.65
CA VAL A 16 -10.57 -1.55 -6.52
C VAL A 16 -10.75 -0.66 -7.75
N GLU A 17 -10.88 0.64 -7.57
CA GLU A 17 -11.07 1.59 -8.69
C GLU A 17 -9.84 1.67 -9.59
N GLY A 18 -8.65 1.52 -9.02
CA GLY A 18 -7.39 1.50 -9.76
C GLY A 18 -7.13 0.20 -10.49
N ARG A 19 -8.03 -0.78 -10.38
CA ARG A 19 -7.90 -2.10 -11.00
C ARG A 19 -6.62 -2.82 -10.63
N SER A 20 -6.20 -2.66 -9.39
CA SER A 20 -5.03 -3.32 -8.84
C SER A 20 -5.36 -4.67 -8.20
N LEU A 21 -6.65 -4.97 -8.04
CA LEU A 21 -7.11 -6.22 -7.47
C LEU A 21 -7.44 -7.20 -8.59
N TYR A 22 -6.81 -8.37 -8.54
CA TYR A 22 -7.06 -9.49 -9.44
C TYR A 22 -7.66 -10.64 -8.65
N THR A 23 -8.65 -11.31 -9.22
CA THR A 23 -9.31 -12.43 -8.56
C THR A 23 -9.37 -13.65 -9.49
N ARG A 24 -9.23 -14.83 -8.88
CA ARG A 24 -9.42 -16.11 -9.55
C ARG A 24 -10.36 -16.94 -8.69
N THR A 25 -11.64 -16.92 -9.04
CA THR A 25 -12.68 -17.63 -8.31
C THR A 25 -12.99 -19.01 -8.91
N GLN A 26 -12.47 -19.28 -10.12
CA GLN A 26 -12.61 -20.56 -10.82
C GLN A 26 -11.25 -20.92 -11.41
N GLY A 27 -10.95 -22.23 -11.43
CA GLY A 27 -9.67 -22.72 -11.91
C GLY A 27 -8.57 -22.54 -10.86
N ASP A 28 -7.32 -22.50 -11.33
CA ASP A 28 -6.17 -22.42 -10.44
C ASP A 28 -6.07 -21.06 -9.76
N PRO A 29 -5.75 -21.03 -8.44
CA PRO A 29 -5.49 -19.78 -7.74
C PRO A 29 -4.16 -19.16 -8.18
N PHE A 30 -3.85 -18.00 -7.65
CA PHE A 30 -2.50 -17.43 -7.77
C PHE A 30 -1.57 -18.20 -6.82
N PHE A 31 -0.40 -18.58 -7.32
CA PHE A 31 0.64 -19.20 -6.49
C PHE A 31 1.76 -18.19 -6.26
N PHE A 32 2.08 -17.96 -4.99
CA PHE A 32 3.14 -17.03 -4.61
C PHE A 32 4.47 -17.75 -4.47
N SER A 33 5.56 -17.01 -4.57
CA SER A 33 6.92 -17.57 -4.38
C SER A 33 7.12 -18.18 -2.99
N SER A 34 6.32 -17.76 -2.02
CA SER A 34 6.32 -18.33 -0.66
C SER A 34 5.76 -19.77 -0.58
N GLY A 35 5.11 -20.24 -1.65
CA GLY A 35 4.39 -21.53 -1.66
C GLY A 35 2.92 -21.42 -1.30
N TRP A 36 2.47 -20.28 -0.84
CA TRP A 36 1.05 -20.04 -0.55
C TRP A 36 0.25 -19.82 -1.81
N ALA A 37 -1.03 -20.20 -1.78
CA ALA A 37 -1.98 -19.96 -2.85
C ALA A 37 -3.08 -19.03 -2.36
N SER A 38 -3.60 -18.20 -3.28
CA SER A 38 -4.66 -17.24 -2.95
C SER A 38 -5.57 -17.02 -4.15
N PRO A 39 -6.89 -16.86 -3.93
CA PRO A 39 -7.79 -16.46 -5.00
C PRO A 39 -7.69 -14.98 -5.36
N VAL A 40 -6.90 -14.19 -4.62
CA VAL A 40 -6.74 -12.75 -4.84
C VAL A 40 -5.27 -12.37 -4.94
N TYR A 41 -5.01 -11.34 -5.74
CA TYR A 41 -3.68 -10.74 -5.89
C TYR A 41 -3.84 -9.24 -6.02
N ILE A 42 -3.04 -8.49 -5.26
CA ILE A 42 -3.04 -7.03 -5.34
C ILE A 42 -1.72 -6.58 -5.96
N ASP A 43 -1.81 -5.86 -7.09
CA ASP A 43 -0.64 -5.34 -7.79
C ASP A 43 -0.34 -3.92 -7.32
N CYS A 44 0.54 -3.81 -6.34
CA CYS A 44 0.94 -2.52 -5.78
C CYS A 44 1.76 -1.66 -6.74
N LYS A 45 2.33 -2.25 -7.79
CA LYS A 45 3.06 -1.48 -8.80
C LYS A 45 2.14 -0.54 -9.56
N LYS A 46 0.90 -0.94 -9.80
CA LYS A 46 -0.09 -0.08 -10.43
C LYS A 46 -0.39 1.16 -9.59
N LEU A 47 -0.40 1.00 -8.28
CA LEU A 47 -0.65 2.09 -7.36
C LEU A 47 0.47 3.15 -7.42
N ILE A 48 1.71 2.71 -7.56
CA ILE A 48 2.87 3.60 -7.71
C ILE A 48 2.78 4.39 -9.02
N SER A 49 2.30 3.76 -10.09
CA SER A 49 2.26 4.41 -11.40
C SER A 49 1.10 5.38 -11.57
N THR A 50 0.18 5.45 -10.62
CA THR A 50 -0.94 6.39 -10.64
C THR A 50 -0.66 7.52 -9.66
N PRO A 51 -0.33 8.75 -10.13
CA PRO A 51 0.09 9.84 -9.24
C PRO A 51 -0.92 10.17 -8.14
N GLU A 52 -2.21 10.18 -8.47
CA GLU A 52 -3.26 10.47 -7.49
C GLU A 52 -3.33 9.39 -6.40
N ALA A 53 -3.36 8.12 -6.78
CA ALA A 53 -3.42 7.00 -5.84
C ALA A 53 -2.18 6.98 -4.95
N ARG A 54 -1.01 7.11 -5.53
CA ARG A 54 0.25 7.11 -4.80
C ARG A 54 0.31 8.27 -3.79
N GLY A 55 -0.14 9.46 -4.20
CA GLY A 55 -0.19 10.61 -3.32
C GLY A 55 -1.10 10.42 -2.12
N LEU A 56 -2.30 9.90 -2.34
CA LEU A 56 -3.25 9.62 -1.26
C LEU A 56 -2.73 8.55 -0.31
N LEU A 57 -2.13 7.48 -0.84
CA LEU A 57 -1.56 6.42 -0.01
C LEU A 57 -0.41 6.94 0.86
N VAL A 58 0.46 7.77 0.30
CA VAL A 58 1.56 8.38 1.06
C VAL A 58 1.02 9.30 2.14
N GLU A 59 0.01 10.13 1.84
CA GLU A 59 -0.61 11.00 2.84
C GLU A 59 -1.22 10.21 4.00
N MET A 60 -1.90 9.11 3.70
CA MET A 60 -2.47 8.24 4.73
C MET A 60 -1.38 7.56 5.56
N ALA A 61 -0.28 7.14 4.92
CA ALA A 61 0.85 6.55 5.62
C ALA A 61 1.51 7.56 6.58
N LEU A 62 1.68 8.80 6.13
CA LEU A 62 2.23 9.86 6.97
C LEU A 62 1.32 10.17 8.16
N ALA A 63 0.01 10.20 7.93
CA ALA A 63 -0.96 10.42 9.00
C ALA A 63 -0.91 9.28 10.02
N ARG A 64 -0.80 8.03 9.56
CA ARG A 64 -0.67 6.86 10.44
C ARG A 64 0.61 6.92 11.27
N LEU A 65 1.72 7.27 10.64
CA LEU A 65 2.99 7.41 11.34
C LEU A 65 2.92 8.50 12.42
N ALA A 66 2.33 9.65 12.09
CA ALA A 66 2.19 10.75 13.04
C ALA A 66 1.30 10.39 14.23
N ALA A 67 0.29 9.53 14.01
CA ALA A 67 -0.60 9.09 15.06
C ALA A 67 0.05 8.08 16.03
N ASP A 68 0.92 7.22 15.51
CA ASP A 68 1.49 6.11 16.28
C ASP A 68 2.90 6.36 16.80
N PHE A 69 3.67 7.25 16.16
CA PHE A 69 5.09 7.43 16.45
C PHE A 69 5.48 8.90 16.47
N ASP A 70 6.58 9.18 17.15
CA ASP A 70 7.29 10.44 17.00
C ASP A 70 8.23 10.32 15.80
N ALA A 71 7.77 10.84 14.66
CA ALA A 71 8.52 10.75 13.40
C ALA A 71 9.86 11.48 13.44
N THR A 72 10.03 12.43 14.35
CA THR A 72 11.31 13.16 14.50
C THR A 72 12.42 12.28 15.06
N GLY A 73 12.06 11.14 15.67
CA GLY A 73 13.03 10.18 16.19
C GLY A 73 13.47 9.12 15.19
N LEU A 74 12.92 9.14 13.97
CA LEU A 74 13.28 8.14 12.94
C LEU A 74 14.56 8.55 12.22
N ASP A 75 15.49 7.61 12.10
CA ASP A 75 16.75 7.82 11.38
C ASP A 75 16.68 7.36 9.93
N ALA A 76 15.81 6.40 9.62
CA ALA A 76 15.70 5.82 8.29
C ALA A 76 14.32 5.22 8.04
N VAL A 77 13.98 5.11 6.76
CA VAL A 77 12.78 4.40 6.29
C VAL A 77 13.24 3.31 5.33
N ALA A 78 12.80 2.08 5.57
CA ALA A 78 13.14 0.94 4.74
C ALA A 78 11.91 0.42 3.99
N GLY A 79 12.09 0.01 2.75
CA GLY A 79 11.03 -0.59 1.95
C GLY A 79 11.47 -1.94 1.38
N CYS A 80 10.56 -2.91 1.38
CA CYS A 80 10.82 -4.21 0.81
C CYS A 80 10.94 -4.13 -0.71
N GLU A 81 11.96 -4.78 -1.27
CA GLU A 81 12.14 -4.87 -2.73
C GLU A 81 10.95 -5.59 -3.37
N LEU A 82 10.52 -5.21 -4.54
CA LEU A 82 10.93 -3.96 -5.25
C LEU A 82 9.91 -2.85 -5.00
N THR A 83 8.66 -3.24 -4.81
CA THR A 83 7.51 -2.33 -4.76
C THR A 83 7.50 -1.44 -3.53
N GLY A 84 8.05 -1.91 -2.42
CA GLY A 84 8.10 -1.11 -1.20
C GLY A 84 9.11 0.04 -1.24
N VAL A 85 10.14 -0.06 -2.09
CA VAL A 85 11.19 0.96 -2.18
C VAL A 85 10.66 2.33 -2.61
N PRO A 86 9.86 2.45 -3.69
CA PRO A 86 9.27 3.74 -4.06
C PRO A 86 8.42 4.36 -2.95
N PHE A 87 7.59 3.57 -2.28
CA PHE A 87 6.76 4.07 -1.17
C PHE A 87 7.63 4.57 -0.02
N ALA A 88 8.67 3.80 0.35
CA ALA A 88 9.60 4.21 1.39
C ALA A 88 10.30 5.52 1.04
N THR A 89 10.71 5.69 -0.22
CA THR A 89 11.35 6.90 -0.71
C THR A 89 10.42 8.11 -0.60
N LEU A 90 9.18 7.96 -1.05
CA LEU A 90 8.20 9.05 -1.00
C LEU A 90 7.85 9.44 0.44
N ILE A 91 7.76 8.45 1.34
CA ILE A 91 7.50 8.71 2.75
C ILE A 91 8.71 9.42 3.39
N ALA A 92 9.92 8.91 3.14
CA ALA A 92 11.14 9.49 3.69
C ALA A 92 11.34 10.94 3.25
N ASP A 93 11.02 11.24 1.99
CA ASP A 93 11.13 12.59 1.44
C ASP A 93 10.23 13.59 2.16
N ARG A 94 9.13 13.11 2.74
CA ARG A 94 8.14 13.94 3.45
C ARG A 94 8.42 14.06 4.96
N LEU A 95 9.30 13.24 5.47
CA LEU A 95 9.70 13.27 6.89
C LEU A 95 10.94 14.14 7.07
#